data_59d5b0ee25fa602b77948cef6b814bac
#
_entry.id   59d5b0ee25fa602b77948cef6b814bac
#
_cell.length_a   1.000
_cell.length_b   1.000
_cell.length_c   1.000
_cell.angle_alpha   90.00
_cell.angle_beta   90.00
_cell.angle_gamma   90.00
#
_symmetry.space_group_name_H-M   'P 1'
#
loop_
_entity.id
_entity.type
_entity.pdbx_description
1 polymer ?
#
loop_
_entity_poly.entity_id
_entity_poly.type
_entity_poly.pdbx_seq_one_letter_code
_entity_poly.pdbx_strand_id
1 'polypeptide(L)'
;MGLLVLSLTLCAGCGQTTFTTSGFGEDVVAEAYGEVLTWDSLAQRVPDELSLEDSAAFAERLIDRWMREQVMLAQADAQLKEERTSLNAALEAYRKSLLINTYETRYVESRLDTDVNDREVLAYYEDHAELFTLHDHAVRVLYMHLPDPESSAIALGAPWTKRDTRAWDKEVDQLKAWLTAADSVSIPLLERWCMEHGAVHHVDHEAWWRIAELLDEVPLSLYRVEDQIQRTSPLTFTAEGRVYFVRFLEHGLKGKVAPLDVARDQIEELVLQGRRQRMLDALRDTLFQQAWAEGKLRRENL
;
A
#
# COMPACT_ATOMS: atom_id res chain seq x y z
N MET A 1 -24.06 -44.44 88.13
CA MET A 1 -23.14 -43.83 89.11
C MET A 1 -21.75 -43.69 88.43
N GLY A 2 -21.31 -42.49 88.24
CA GLY A 2 -19.94 -42.24 87.82
C GLY A 2 -19.83 -41.25 86.62
N LEU A 3 -19.49 -40.33 86.96
CA LEU A 3 -18.75 -39.04 86.90
C LEU A 3 -18.42 -38.54 85.57
N LEU A 4 -18.95 -37.35 85.31
CA LEU A 4 -18.51 -36.39 84.32
C LEU A 4 -17.08 -35.90 84.60
N VAL A 5 -16.21 -35.87 83.60
CA VAL A 5 -15.03 -35.02 83.62
C VAL A 5 -15.10 -34.14 82.32
N LEU A 6 -15.26 -32.85 82.57
CA LEU A 6 -15.27 -31.79 81.68
C LEU A 6 -13.84 -31.36 81.36
N SER A 7 -13.33 -31.54 80.21
CA SER A 7 -12.02 -31.04 79.76
C SER A 7 -12.21 -29.93 78.75
N LEU A 8 -11.88 -28.71 79.19
CA LEU A 8 -11.91 -27.47 78.44
C LEU A 8 -10.55 -27.31 77.78
N THR A 9 -10.46 -27.49 76.44
CA THR A 9 -9.25 -27.14 75.70
C THR A 9 -9.56 -25.91 74.84
N LEU A 10 -8.98 -24.76 75.23
CA LEU A 10 -8.82 -23.60 74.38
C LEU A 10 -7.83 -23.92 73.26
N CYS A 11 -8.27 -23.89 72.01
CA CYS A 11 -7.41 -23.76 70.84
C CYS A 11 -7.62 -22.41 70.20
N ALA A 12 -6.59 -21.55 70.36
CA ALA A 12 -6.46 -20.35 69.52
C ALA A 12 -6.16 -20.79 68.09
N GLY A 13 -7.14 -20.68 67.26
CA GLY A 13 -6.98 -20.90 65.81
C GLY A 13 -6.67 -19.58 65.08
N CYS A 14 -5.46 -19.50 64.56
CA CYS A 14 -5.09 -18.54 63.53
C CYS A 14 -6.11 -18.62 62.40
N GLY A 15 -6.70 -17.47 62.07
CA GLY A 15 -7.55 -17.35 60.89
C GLY A 15 -6.75 -17.47 59.61
N GLN A 16 -6.68 -18.68 59.07
CA GLN A 16 -6.43 -18.89 57.66
C GLN A 16 -7.77 -18.68 56.95
N THR A 17 -7.92 -17.57 56.27
CA THR A 17 -8.96 -17.39 55.25
C THR A 17 -8.66 -18.36 54.11
N THR A 18 -9.12 -19.60 54.26
CA THR A 18 -9.24 -20.50 53.12
C THR A 18 -10.30 -19.88 52.18
N PHE A 19 -9.86 -19.31 51.08
CA PHE A 19 -10.72 -19.14 49.94
C PHE A 19 -11.23 -20.52 49.55
N THR A 20 -12.47 -20.82 49.89
CA THR A 20 -13.18 -21.95 49.32
C THR A 20 -13.36 -21.68 47.85
N THR A 21 -12.59 -22.33 47.02
CA THR A 21 -12.83 -22.49 45.60
C THR A 21 -14.14 -23.27 45.44
N SER A 22 -15.25 -22.54 45.44
CA SER A 22 -16.55 -23.11 45.21
C SER A 22 -16.78 -23.21 43.69
N GLY A 23 -16.71 -24.43 43.18
CA GLY A 23 -17.59 -24.86 42.11
C GLY A 23 -17.19 -24.56 40.65
N PHE A 24 -16.14 -23.82 40.35
CA PHE A 24 -15.62 -23.67 39.00
C PHE A 24 -14.63 -24.78 38.67
N GLY A 25 -14.66 -25.30 37.42
CA GLY A 25 -13.60 -26.22 36.95
C GLY A 25 -12.21 -25.59 37.09
N GLU A 26 -11.17 -26.41 37.17
CA GLU A 26 -9.77 -25.95 37.45
C GLU A 26 -9.26 -24.82 36.54
N ASP A 27 -9.92 -24.56 35.40
CA ASP A 27 -9.50 -23.58 34.40
C ASP A 27 -10.42 -22.33 34.28
N VAL A 28 -11.48 -22.23 35.10
CA VAL A 28 -12.46 -21.13 34.99
C VAL A 28 -12.11 -19.98 35.91
N VAL A 29 -12.00 -18.76 35.34
CA VAL A 29 -11.73 -17.50 36.04
C VAL A 29 -13.01 -16.77 36.43
N ALA A 30 -13.98 -16.73 35.53
CA ALA A 30 -15.27 -16.10 35.75
C ALA A 30 -16.37 -16.80 34.95
N GLU A 31 -17.61 -16.73 35.44
CA GLU A 31 -18.81 -17.21 34.77
C GLU A 31 -19.88 -16.14 34.82
N ALA A 32 -20.55 -15.92 33.69
CA ALA A 32 -21.68 -15.01 33.58
C ALA A 32 -22.66 -15.48 32.51
N TYR A 33 -23.93 -15.67 32.86
CA TYR A 33 -25.00 -16.08 31.93
C TYR A 33 -24.77 -17.38 31.17
N GLY A 34 -23.97 -18.31 31.76
CA GLY A 34 -23.61 -19.58 31.14
C GLY A 34 -22.38 -19.57 30.24
N GLU A 35 -21.81 -18.39 30.07
CA GLU A 35 -20.50 -18.24 29.40
C GLU A 35 -19.39 -18.28 30.44
N VAL A 36 -18.23 -18.85 30.07
CA VAL A 36 -17.08 -19.00 30.96
C VAL A 36 -15.86 -18.27 30.39
N LEU A 37 -15.15 -17.57 31.28
CA LEU A 37 -13.84 -17.03 30.98
C LEU A 37 -12.78 -17.97 31.57
N THR A 38 -11.88 -18.48 30.75
CA THR A 38 -10.80 -19.39 31.19
C THR A 38 -9.50 -18.64 31.40
N TRP A 39 -8.63 -19.26 32.24
CA TRP A 39 -7.24 -18.75 32.48
C TRP A 39 -6.46 -18.65 31.17
N ASP A 40 -6.59 -19.61 30.26
CA ASP A 40 -5.89 -19.61 28.99
C ASP A 40 -6.31 -18.43 28.11
N SER A 41 -7.63 -18.16 28.02
CA SER A 41 -8.14 -17.03 27.27
C SER A 41 -7.81 -15.68 27.89
N LEU A 42 -7.66 -15.62 29.22
CA LEU A 42 -7.24 -14.42 29.93
C LEU A 42 -5.74 -14.16 29.72
N ALA A 43 -4.90 -15.21 29.86
CA ALA A 43 -3.45 -15.11 29.70
C ALA A 43 -3.05 -14.60 28.31
N GLN A 44 -3.72 -15.05 27.24
CA GLN A 44 -3.47 -14.57 25.88
C GLN A 44 -3.72 -13.06 25.67
N ARG A 45 -4.39 -12.39 26.62
CA ARG A 45 -4.74 -10.96 26.54
C ARG A 45 -3.92 -10.09 27.49
N VAL A 46 -3.14 -10.70 28.37
CA VAL A 46 -2.24 -9.99 29.30
C VAL A 46 -0.87 -9.85 28.61
N PRO A 47 -0.33 -8.62 28.46
CA PRO A 47 1.00 -8.45 27.90
C PRO A 47 2.09 -9.07 28.75
N ASP A 48 3.04 -9.76 28.11
CA ASP A 48 4.14 -10.46 28.79
C ASP A 48 5.16 -9.52 29.49
N GLU A 49 5.17 -8.24 29.09
CA GLU A 49 6.14 -7.25 29.58
C GLU A 49 5.75 -6.61 30.91
N LEU A 50 4.60 -6.95 31.46
CA LEU A 50 4.13 -6.38 32.74
C LEU A 50 4.79 -7.03 33.94
N SER A 51 4.98 -6.25 35.04
CA SER A 51 5.35 -6.81 36.32
C SER A 51 4.24 -7.74 36.85
N LEU A 52 4.58 -8.65 37.78
CA LEU A 52 3.59 -9.57 38.37
C LEU A 52 2.40 -8.83 39.00
N GLU A 53 2.66 -7.69 39.67
CA GLU A 53 1.62 -6.87 40.31
C GLU A 53 0.74 -6.16 39.26
N ASP A 54 1.36 -5.58 38.24
CA ASP A 54 0.64 -4.93 37.13
C ASP A 54 -0.16 -5.93 36.28
N SER A 55 0.38 -7.13 36.08
CA SER A 55 -0.32 -8.23 35.37
C SER A 55 -1.57 -8.67 36.14
N ALA A 56 -1.50 -8.81 37.46
CA ALA A 56 -2.65 -9.15 38.29
C ALA A 56 -3.74 -8.07 38.22
N ALA A 57 -3.36 -6.80 38.38
CA ALA A 57 -4.28 -5.66 38.30
C ALA A 57 -4.86 -5.51 36.88
N PHE A 58 -4.09 -5.86 35.85
CA PHE A 58 -4.57 -5.84 34.44
C PHE A 58 -5.58 -6.96 34.21
N ALA A 59 -5.29 -8.17 34.73
CA ALA A 59 -6.17 -9.33 34.64
C ALA A 59 -7.52 -9.05 35.32
N GLU A 60 -7.53 -8.47 36.54
CA GLU A 60 -8.77 -8.09 37.21
C GLU A 60 -9.62 -7.13 36.39
N ARG A 61 -9.00 -6.11 35.78
CA ARG A 61 -9.72 -5.19 34.88
C ARG A 61 -10.29 -5.86 33.64
N LEU A 62 -9.60 -6.88 33.10
CA LEU A 62 -10.10 -7.66 31.97
C LEU A 62 -11.30 -8.51 32.37
N ILE A 63 -11.23 -9.15 33.56
CA ILE A 63 -12.35 -9.95 34.11
C ILE A 63 -13.57 -9.05 34.33
N ASP A 64 -13.40 -7.90 34.99
CA ASP A 64 -14.50 -6.94 35.22
C ASP A 64 -15.12 -6.46 33.92
N ARG A 65 -14.29 -6.15 32.92
CA ARG A 65 -14.76 -5.73 31.59
C ARG A 65 -15.56 -6.84 30.92
N TRP A 66 -15.04 -8.07 30.95
CA TRP A 66 -15.71 -9.22 30.36
C TRP A 66 -17.07 -9.48 31.04
N MET A 67 -17.13 -9.45 32.38
CA MET A 67 -18.40 -9.62 33.10
C MET A 67 -19.44 -8.54 32.73
N ARG A 68 -19.02 -7.28 32.65
CA ARG A 68 -19.90 -6.16 32.21
C ARG A 68 -20.40 -6.36 30.78
N GLU A 69 -19.54 -6.85 29.90
CA GLU A 69 -19.88 -7.19 28.52
C GLU A 69 -20.94 -8.30 28.46
N GLN A 70 -20.80 -9.37 29.28
CA GLN A 70 -21.77 -10.45 29.34
C GLN A 70 -23.14 -9.96 29.84
N VAL A 71 -23.17 -9.08 30.84
CA VAL A 71 -24.41 -8.45 31.32
C VAL A 71 -25.09 -7.66 30.19
N MET A 72 -24.33 -6.86 29.44
CA MET A 72 -24.87 -6.07 28.33
C MET A 72 -25.36 -6.95 27.20
N LEU A 73 -24.62 -8.04 26.85
CA LEU A 73 -25.03 -9.01 25.85
C LEU A 73 -26.33 -9.72 26.22
N ALA A 74 -26.43 -10.17 27.47
CA ALA A 74 -27.65 -10.81 27.95
C ALA A 74 -28.87 -9.87 27.89
N GLN A 75 -28.68 -8.61 28.22
CA GLN A 75 -29.73 -7.59 28.15
C GLN A 75 -30.12 -7.27 26.70
N ALA A 76 -29.11 -7.16 25.81
CA ALA A 76 -29.33 -6.97 24.38
C ALA A 76 -30.09 -8.16 23.77
N ASP A 77 -29.69 -9.39 24.07
CA ASP A 77 -30.35 -10.61 23.62
C ASP A 77 -31.82 -10.71 24.08
N ALA A 78 -32.13 -10.20 25.26
CA ALA A 78 -33.47 -10.15 25.78
C ALA A 78 -34.38 -9.14 25.07
N GLN A 79 -33.80 -7.98 24.69
CA GLN A 79 -34.55 -6.85 24.12
C GLN A 79 -34.57 -6.85 22.58
N LEU A 80 -33.53 -7.35 21.93
CA LEU A 80 -33.33 -7.25 20.46
C LEU A 80 -33.58 -8.60 19.75
N LYS A 81 -34.67 -9.29 20.06
CA LYS A 81 -34.95 -10.61 19.51
C LYS A 81 -35.17 -10.63 17.99
N GLU A 82 -35.83 -9.59 17.46
CA GLU A 82 -36.09 -9.47 16.02
C GLU A 82 -34.81 -9.09 15.27
N GLU A 83 -34.08 -8.12 15.80
CA GLU A 83 -32.82 -7.66 15.26
C GLU A 83 -31.74 -8.75 15.28
N ARG A 84 -31.74 -9.61 16.31
CA ARG A 84 -30.84 -10.75 16.40
C ARG A 84 -31.00 -11.74 15.23
N THR A 85 -32.23 -11.97 14.78
CA THR A 85 -32.51 -12.84 13.63
C THR A 85 -31.88 -12.23 12.36
N SER A 86 -32.05 -10.93 12.16
CA SER A 86 -31.46 -10.18 11.05
C SER A 86 -29.92 -10.16 11.12
N LEU A 87 -29.35 -9.92 12.31
CA LEU A 87 -27.91 -9.92 12.55
C LEU A 87 -27.29 -11.31 12.27
N ASN A 88 -27.91 -12.37 12.75
CA ASN A 88 -27.44 -13.74 12.48
C ASN A 88 -27.48 -14.08 10.99
N ALA A 89 -28.53 -13.69 10.29
CA ALA A 89 -28.63 -13.87 8.84
C ALA A 89 -27.52 -13.09 8.11
N ALA A 90 -27.22 -11.86 8.52
CA ALA A 90 -26.15 -11.05 7.97
C ALA A 90 -24.76 -11.67 8.25
N LEU A 91 -24.52 -12.16 9.45
CA LEU A 91 -23.27 -12.85 9.83
C LEU A 91 -23.05 -14.13 9.02
N GLU A 92 -24.10 -14.93 8.83
CA GLU A 92 -24.02 -16.15 8.02
C GLU A 92 -23.78 -15.82 6.52
N ALA A 93 -24.40 -14.78 6.00
CA ALA A 93 -24.14 -14.32 4.64
C ALA A 93 -22.69 -13.83 4.48
N TYR A 94 -22.18 -13.06 5.44
CA TYR A 94 -20.79 -12.59 5.48
C TYR A 94 -19.81 -13.78 5.56
N ARG A 95 -20.05 -14.74 6.45
CA ARG A 95 -19.22 -15.94 6.58
C ARG A 95 -19.14 -16.73 5.27
N LYS A 96 -20.26 -16.92 4.60
CA LYS A 96 -20.33 -17.61 3.29
C LYS A 96 -19.51 -16.83 2.24
N SER A 97 -19.70 -15.52 2.17
CA SER A 97 -18.96 -14.65 1.25
C SER A 97 -17.47 -14.73 1.51
N LEU A 98 -17.03 -14.67 2.77
CA LEU A 98 -15.63 -14.75 3.16
C LEU A 98 -15.01 -16.11 2.78
N LEU A 99 -15.72 -17.21 3.01
CA LEU A 99 -15.25 -18.55 2.63
C LEU A 99 -15.09 -18.69 1.11
N ILE A 100 -16.07 -18.22 0.34
CA ILE A 100 -16.02 -18.26 -1.13
C ILE A 100 -14.83 -17.40 -1.61
N ASN A 101 -14.74 -16.16 -1.16
CA ASN A 101 -13.66 -15.26 -1.55
C ASN A 101 -12.27 -15.83 -1.20
N THR A 102 -12.13 -16.42 0.00
CA THR A 102 -10.85 -17.04 0.41
C THR A 102 -10.50 -18.23 -0.48
N TYR A 103 -11.48 -19.06 -0.85
CA TYR A 103 -11.26 -20.18 -1.75
C TYR A 103 -10.88 -19.71 -3.16
N GLU A 104 -11.60 -18.74 -3.71
CA GLU A 104 -11.35 -18.15 -5.03
C GLU A 104 -9.96 -17.50 -5.08
N THR A 105 -9.59 -16.73 -4.06
CA THR A 105 -8.27 -16.10 -3.96
C THR A 105 -7.15 -17.13 -3.99
N ARG A 106 -7.22 -18.16 -3.15
CA ARG A 106 -6.22 -19.25 -3.13
C ARG A 106 -6.15 -20.01 -4.44
N TYR A 107 -7.30 -20.23 -5.09
CA TYR A 107 -7.36 -20.90 -6.38
C TYR A 107 -6.63 -20.10 -7.45
N VAL A 108 -6.86 -18.79 -7.50
CA VAL A 108 -6.19 -17.89 -8.44
C VAL A 108 -4.70 -17.78 -8.13
N GLU A 109 -4.31 -17.50 -6.88
CA GLU A 109 -2.91 -17.35 -6.47
C GLU A 109 -2.06 -18.58 -6.82
N SER A 110 -2.64 -19.77 -6.77
CA SER A 110 -1.92 -21.00 -7.06
C SER A 110 -1.80 -21.34 -8.54
N ARG A 111 -2.50 -20.64 -9.45
CA ARG A 111 -2.65 -21.02 -10.86
C ARG A 111 -2.54 -19.89 -11.86
N LEU A 112 -2.64 -18.63 -11.39
CA LEU A 112 -2.60 -17.49 -12.29
C LEU A 112 -1.19 -17.36 -12.88
N ASP A 113 -1.12 -17.37 -14.20
CA ASP A 113 0.07 -16.95 -14.93
C ASP A 113 0.16 -15.41 -14.88
N THR A 114 1.17 -14.91 -14.20
CA THR A 114 1.42 -13.48 -14.02
C THR A 114 2.38 -12.90 -15.06
N ASP A 115 2.93 -13.71 -15.94
CA ASP A 115 3.79 -13.23 -17.02
C ASP A 115 2.93 -12.67 -18.16
N VAL A 116 3.09 -11.37 -18.43
CA VAL A 116 2.40 -10.66 -19.51
C VAL A 116 3.46 -10.24 -20.53
N ASN A 117 3.40 -10.81 -21.71
CA ASN A 117 4.40 -10.54 -22.74
C ASN A 117 4.05 -9.31 -23.58
N ASP A 118 5.05 -8.73 -24.25
CA ASP A 118 4.90 -7.51 -25.07
C ASP A 118 3.81 -7.62 -26.15
N ARG A 119 3.60 -8.81 -26.70
CA ARG A 119 2.58 -9.03 -27.73
C ARG A 119 1.17 -8.90 -27.15
N GLU A 120 0.96 -9.36 -25.92
CA GLU A 120 -0.34 -9.21 -25.24
C GLU A 120 -0.57 -7.76 -24.84
N VAL A 121 0.47 -7.08 -24.36
CA VAL A 121 0.42 -5.64 -24.06
C VAL A 121 0.02 -4.85 -25.31
N LEU A 122 0.71 -5.08 -26.41
CA LEU A 122 0.43 -4.38 -27.67
C LEU A 122 -0.98 -4.66 -28.18
N ALA A 123 -1.40 -5.93 -28.21
CA ALA A 123 -2.73 -6.32 -28.65
C ALA A 123 -3.83 -5.67 -27.80
N TYR A 124 -3.65 -5.67 -26.47
CA TYR A 124 -4.61 -5.04 -25.55
C TYR A 124 -4.68 -3.51 -25.78
N TYR A 125 -3.52 -2.88 -25.97
CA TYR A 125 -3.44 -1.45 -26.24
C TYR A 125 -4.13 -1.07 -27.56
N GLU A 126 -3.91 -1.82 -28.63
CA GLU A 126 -4.54 -1.57 -29.94
C GLU A 126 -6.07 -1.72 -29.89
N ASP A 127 -6.55 -2.75 -29.14
CA ASP A 127 -7.97 -3.02 -29.01
C ASP A 127 -8.71 -2.04 -28.08
N HIS A 128 -7.99 -1.33 -27.18
CA HIS A 128 -8.59 -0.51 -26.13
C HIS A 128 -7.90 0.85 -25.96
N ALA A 129 -7.31 1.39 -27.01
CA ALA A 129 -6.50 2.62 -26.97
C ALA A 129 -7.23 3.82 -26.31
N GLU A 130 -8.54 3.89 -26.46
CA GLU A 130 -9.37 4.97 -25.89
C GLU A 130 -9.41 4.96 -24.35
N LEU A 131 -9.13 3.82 -23.71
CA LEU A 131 -9.08 3.73 -22.25
C LEU A 131 -7.85 4.43 -21.67
N PHE A 132 -6.81 4.63 -22.47
CA PHE A 132 -5.52 5.17 -22.04
C PHE A 132 -5.36 6.65 -22.38
N THR A 133 -6.40 7.43 -22.15
CA THR A 133 -6.33 8.88 -22.39
C THR A 133 -5.58 9.59 -21.27
N LEU A 134 -4.57 10.39 -21.63
CA LEU A 134 -3.77 11.15 -20.68
C LEU A 134 -4.58 12.24 -19.97
N HIS A 135 -4.54 12.25 -18.66
CA HIS A 135 -5.13 13.31 -17.82
C HIS A 135 -4.20 14.50 -17.62
N ASP A 136 -2.89 14.31 -17.85
CA ASP A 136 -1.85 15.33 -17.83
C ASP A 136 -0.85 15.06 -18.98
N HIS A 137 0.02 16.02 -19.30
CA HIS A 137 1.11 15.77 -20.26
C HIS A 137 2.12 14.80 -19.66
N ALA A 138 2.51 13.81 -20.45
CA ALA A 138 3.61 12.89 -20.13
C ALA A 138 4.83 13.24 -20.98
N VAL A 139 6.00 13.21 -20.39
CA VAL A 139 7.25 13.55 -21.09
C VAL A 139 8.37 12.58 -20.71
N ARG A 140 9.21 12.23 -21.68
CA ARG A 140 10.56 11.71 -21.44
C ARG A 140 11.52 12.89 -21.52
N VAL A 141 12.33 13.09 -20.49
CA VAL A 141 13.13 14.29 -20.36
C VAL A 141 14.50 13.99 -19.78
N LEU A 142 15.52 14.62 -20.36
CA LEU A 142 16.83 14.77 -19.72
C LEU A 142 16.93 16.18 -19.17
N TYR A 143 17.35 16.32 -17.93
CA TYR A 143 17.61 17.64 -17.37
C TYR A 143 18.85 17.65 -16.49
N MET A 144 19.45 18.81 -16.38
CA MET A 144 20.49 19.09 -15.43
C MET A 144 20.42 20.54 -15.00
N HIS A 145 20.88 20.81 -13.79
CA HIS A 145 21.08 22.19 -13.32
C HIS A 145 22.24 22.28 -12.35
N LEU A 146 22.85 23.44 -12.34
CA LEU A 146 23.96 23.77 -11.44
C LEU A 146 23.86 25.24 -11.03
N PRO A 147 24.55 25.68 -9.95
CA PRO A 147 24.64 27.09 -9.62
C PRO A 147 25.15 27.87 -10.81
N ASP A 148 24.54 29.04 -11.09
CA ASP A 148 24.99 29.89 -12.17
C ASP A 148 26.44 30.34 -11.92
N PRO A 149 27.39 30.03 -12.81
CA PRO A 149 28.81 30.26 -12.57
C PRO A 149 29.17 31.74 -12.40
N GLU A 150 28.51 32.62 -13.17
CA GLU A 150 28.75 34.09 -13.06
C GLU A 150 28.24 34.61 -11.72
N SER A 151 27.01 34.28 -11.35
CA SER A 151 26.40 34.63 -10.07
C SER A 151 27.23 34.10 -8.89
N SER A 152 27.72 32.89 -9.00
CA SER A 152 28.53 32.22 -7.98
C SER A 152 29.88 32.91 -7.81
N ALA A 153 30.56 33.26 -8.90
CA ALA A 153 31.85 34.00 -8.86
C ALA A 153 31.66 35.36 -8.20
N ILE A 154 30.62 36.11 -8.58
CA ILE A 154 30.29 37.42 -8.01
C ILE A 154 29.99 37.30 -6.51
N ALA A 155 29.23 36.32 -6.09
CA ALA A 155 28.91 36.08 -4.67
C ALA A 155 30.17 35.80 -3.82
N LEU A 156 31.18 35.17 -4.40
CA LEU A 156 32.47 34.89 -3.77
C LEU A 156 33.45 36.06 -3.88
N GLY A 157 33.04 37.20 -4.47
CA GLY A 157 33.90 38.37 -4.66
C GLY A 157 34.96 38.19 -5.77
N ALA A 158 34.80 37.17 -6.61
CA ALA A 158 35.69 36.90 -7.74
C ALA A 158 35.24 37.69 -8.99
N PRO A 159 36.16 38.29 -9.77
CA PRO A 159 35.77 38.96 -11.00
C PRO A 159 35.41 37.95 -12.09
N TRP A 160 34.24 38.13 -12.71
CA TRP A 160 33.85 37.41 -13.92
C TRP A 160 34.34 38.17 -15.16
N THR A 161 35.15 37.54 -15.96
CA THR A 161 35.80 38.19 -17.11
C THR A 161 35.20 37.72 -18.45
N LYS A 162 35.47 38.48 -19.51
CA LYS A 162 35.10 38.05 -20.89
C LYS A 162 35.74 36.71 -21.30
N ARG A 163 36.82 36.30 -20.66
CA ARG A 163 37.47 35.02 -20.89
C ARG A 163 36.66 33.91 -20.25
N ASP A 164 36.17 34.14 -19.04
CA ASP A 164 35.37 33.18 -18.30
C ASP A 164 34.03 32.98 -19.00
N THR A 165 33.38 34.05 -19.48
CA THR A 165 32.18 33.97 -20.33
C THR A 165 32.41 33.10 -21.57
N ARG A 166 33.49 33.29 -22.30
CA ARG A 166 33.80 32.49 -23.50
C ARG A 166 34.11 31.03 -23.19
N ALA A 167 34.69 30.75 -22.05
CA ALA A 167 34.95 29.40 -21.60
C ALA A 167 33.63 28.71 -21.28
N TRP A 168 32.77 29.38 -20.54
CA TRP A 168 31.43 28.89 -20.20
C TRP A 168 30.54 28.67 -21.45
N ASP A 169 30.54 29.60 -22.39
CA ASP A 169 29.80 29.46 -23.66
C ASP A 169 30.18 28.17 -24.40
N LYS A 170 31.46 27.80 -24.42
CA LYS A 170 31.91 26.54 -25.04
C LYS A 170 31.44 25.32 -24.30
N GLU A 171 31.41 25.37 -22.95
CA GLU A 171 30.86 24.28 -22.17
C GLU A 171 29.37 24.14 -22.40
N VAL A 172 28.60 25.22 -22.41
CA VAL A 172 27.18 25.26 -22.74
C VAL A 172 26.90 24.65 -24.12
N ASP A 173 27.70 25.01 -25.13
CA ASP A 173 27.56 24.44 -26.48
C ASP A 173 27.85 22.94 -26.49
N GLN A 174 28.83 22.48 -25.74
CA GLN A 174 29.15 21.05 -25.61
C GLN A 174 28.04 20.31 -24.88
N LEU A 175 27.49 20.85 -23.78
CA LEU A 175 26.38 20.25 -23.05
C LEU A 175 25.10 20.15 -23.92
N LYS A 176 24.84 21.22 -24.68
CA LYS A 176 23.73 21.21 -25.65
C LYS A 176 23.92 20.14 -26.74
N ALA A 177 25.14 19.97 -27.22
CA ALA A 177 25.47 18.94 -28.22
C ALA A 177 25.19 17.55 -27.67
N TRP A 178 25.65 17.23 -26.45
CA TRP A 178 25.39 15.94 -25.79
C TRP A 178 23.89 15.70 -25.53
N LEU A 179 23.19 16.73 -25.02
CA LEU A 179 21.74 16.66 -24.81
C LEU A 179 20.97 16.50 -26.12
N THR A 180 21.46 17.06 -27.22
CA THR A 180 20.83 16.93 -28.54
C THR A 180 21.03 15.52 -29.09
N ALA A 181 22.22 14.98 -28.98
CA ALA A 181 22.54 13.62 -29.44
C ALA A 181 21.77 12.56 -28.60
N ALA A 182 21.80 12.70 -27.28
CA ALA A 182 21.10 11.85 -26.32
C ALA A 182 21.27 10.34 -26.60
N ASP A 183 22.46 9.94 -27.02
CA ASP A 183 22.80 8.57 -27.42
C ASP A 183 23.66 7.86 -26.36
N SER A 184 23.95 6.59 -26.60
CA SER A 184 24.75 5.75 -25.70
C SER A 184 26.18 6.24 -25.45
N VAL A 185 26.66 7.23 -26.21
CA VAL A 185 27.98 7.85 -26.03
C VAL A 185 27.84 9.16 -25.26
N SER A 186 26.90 10.01 -25.65
CA SER A 186 26.73 11.36 -25.10
C SER A 186 26.14 11.35 -23.70
N ILE A 187 25.21 10.44 -23.38
CA ILE A 187 24.61 10.34 -22.03
C ILE A 187 25.66 10.06 -20.95
N PRO A 188 26.54 9.04 -21.06
CA PRO A 188 27.61 8.84 -20.08
C PRO A 188 28.60 9.99 -19.96
N LEU A 189 28.85 10.73 -21.04
CA LEU A 189 29.71 11.92 -21.01
C LEU A 189 29.03 13.06 -20.26
N LEU A 190 27.74 13.27 -20.47
CA LEU A 190 26.93 14.24 -19.76
C LEU A 190 26.87 13.93 -18.25
N GLU A 191 26.59 12.68 -17.90
CA GLU A 191 26.55 12.21 -16.51
C GLU A 191 27.89 12.44 -15.80
N ARG A 192 28.98 12.04 -16.43
CA ARG A 192 30.32 12.26 -15.89
C ARG A 192 30.61 13.75 -15.67
N TRP A 193 30.29 14.58 -16.64
CA TRP A 193 30.45 16.04 -16.52
C TRP A 193 29.64 16.60 -15.34
N CYS A 194 28.38 16.14 -15.18
CA CYS A 194 27.52 16.54 -14.06
C CYS A 194 28.13 16.14 -12.71
N MET A 195 28.67 14.93 -12.59
CA MET A 195 29.34 14.48 -11.37
C MET A 195 30.59 15.30 -11.04
N GLU A 196 31.40 15.60 -12.05
CA GLU A 196 32.63 16.38 -11.90
C GLU A 196 32.35 17.85 -11.47
N HIS A 197 31.24 18.42 -11.90
CA HIS A 197 30.82 19.79 -11.63
C HIS A 197 29.78 19.96 -10.52
N GLY A 198 29.37 18.85 -9.87
CA GLY A 198 28.37 18.87 -8.81
C GLY A 198 26.99 19.32 -9.30
N ALA A 199 26.67 19.10 -10.57
CA ALA A 199 25.38 19.40 -11.14
C ALA A 199 24.34 18.32 -10.73
N VAL A 200 23.15 18.75 -10.35
CA VAL A 200 21.98 17.86 -10.21
C VAL A 200 21.53 17.50 -11.62
N HIS A 201 21.25 16.22 -11.85
CA HIS A 201 20.90 15.76 -13.18
C HIS A 201 19.94 14.56 -13.15
N HIS A 202 19.17 14.43 -14.22
CA HIS A 202 18.37 13.27 -14.57
C HIS A 202 18.68 12.90 -16.03
N VAL A 203 19.28 11.75 -16.24
CA VAL A 203 19.74 11.29 -17.56
C VAL A 203 19.16 9.93 -17.94
N ASP A 204 18.18 9.44 -17.18
CA ASP A 204 17.39 8.27 -17.55
C ASP A 204 16.46 8.62 -18.72
N HIS A 205 16.81 8.10 -19.89
CA HIS A 205 16.07 8.38 -21.14
C HIS A 205 14.85 7.46 -21.32
N GLU A 206 14.62 6.50 -20.43
CA GLU A 206 13.46 5.59 -20.49
C GLU A 206 12.34 6.03 -19.54
N ALA A 207 12.68 6.80 -18.51
CA ALA A 207 11.70 7.24 -17.51
C ALA A 207 10.70 8.27 -18.08
N TRP A 208 9.41 7.98 -17.87
CA TRP A 208 8.33 8.91 -18.15
C TRP A 208 7.97 9.72 -16.90
N TRP A 209 7.77 11.01 -17.10
CA TRP A 209 7.37 11.96 -16.06
C TRP A 209 6.02 12.57 -16.39
N ARG A 210 5.19 12.79 -15.40
CA ARG A 210 4.09 13.75 -15.55
C ARG A 210 4.67 15.15 -15.52
N ILE A 211 4.12 16.05 -16.33
CA ILE A 211 4.65 17.43 -16.39
C ILE A 211 4.59 18.11 -15.02
N ALA A 212 3.57 17.84 -14.20
CA ALA A 212 3.46 18.37 -12.86
C ALA A 212 4.65 17.95 -11.96
N GLU A 213 5.08 16.69 -12.04
CA GLU A 213 6.24 16.18 -11.28
C GLU A 213 7.55 16.83 -11.75
N LEU A 214 7.70 17.03 -13.06
CA LEU A 214 8.87 17.70 -13.60
C LEU A 214 8.97 19.15 -13.13
N LEU A 215 7.84 19.84 -12.94
CA LEU A 215 7.82 21.23 -12.51
C LEU A 215 8.26 21.43 -11.05
N ASP A 216 8.16 20.41 -10.22
CA ASP A 216 8.67 20.42 -8.86
C ASP A 216 10.20 20.42 -8.84
N GLU A 217 10.85 19.84 -9.87
CA GLU A 217 12.30 19.73 -10.00
C GLU A 217 12.91 20.84 -10.89
N VAL A 218 12.15 21.24 -11.92
CA VAL A 218 12.61 22.17 -12.95
C VAL A 218 11.61 23.32 -13.10
N PRO A 219 11.93 24.56 -12.70
CA PRO A 219 11.01 25.69 -12.72
C PRO A 219 10.76 26.21 -14.14
N LEU A 220 10.12 25.37 -14.95
CA LEU A 220 9.72 25.74 -16.31
C LEU A 220 8.53 26.71 -16.27
N SER A 221 8.54 27.69 -17.16
CA SER A 221 7.38 28.53 -17.37
C SER A 221 6.29 27.72 -18.06
N LEU A 222 5.10 27.63 -17.45
CA LEU A 222 3.94 26.91 -18.02
C LEU A 222 3.27 27.62 -19.22
N TYR A 223 3.79 28.79 -19.62
CA TYR A 223 3.25 29.48 -20.76
C TYR A 223 3.52 28.67 -22.04
N ARG A 224 2.45 28.20 -22.68
CA ARG A 224 2.49 27.31 -23.85
C ARG A 224 3.34 26.05 -23.62
N VAL A 225 3.01 25.30 -22.57
CA VAL A 225 3.73 24.07 -22.22
C VAL A 225 3.80 23.09 -23.38
N GLU A 226 2.71 22.98 -24.16
CA GLU A 226 2.67 22.11 -25.33
C GLU A 226 3.72 22.46 -26.38
N ASP A 227 3.92 23.77 -26.65
CA ASP A 227 4.95 24.23 -27.59
C ASP A 227 6.38 23.94 -27.07
N GLN A 228 6.57 23.91 -25.76
CA GLN A 228 7.87 23.65 -25.14
C GLN A 228 8.24 22.17 -25.14
N ILE A 229 7.30 21.30 -24.75
CA ILE A 229 7.54 19.85 -24.70
C ILE A 229 7.69 19.21 -26.08
N GLN A 230 7.18 19.87 -27.13
CA GLN A 230 7.33 19.44 -28.52
C GLN A 230 8.65 19.89 -29.16
N ARG A 231 9.47 20.68 -28.46
CA ARG A 231 10.76 21.13 -29.00
C ARG A 231 11.77 20.01 -29.08
N THR A 232 12.47 19.96 -30.19
CA THR A 232 13.56 18.99 -30.42
C THR A 232 14.93 19.50 -30.00
N SER A 233 15.05 20.80 -29.66
CA SER A 233 16.32 21.40 -29.20
C SER A 233 16.32 21.55 -27.67
N PRO A 234 17.48 21.40 -27.00
CA PRO A 234 17.57 21.65 -25.57
C PRO A 234 17.18 23.08 -25.20
N LEU A 235 16.41 23.23 -24.14
CA LEU A 235 16.13 24.50 -23.49
C LEU A 235 17.25 24.83 -22.51
N THR A 236 17.67 26.09 -22.46
CA THR A 236 18.60 26.60 -21.45
C THR A 236 18.02 27.88 -20.90
N PHE A 237 17.94 27.98 -19.58
CA PHE A 237 17.44 29.16 -18.89
C PHE A 237 18.06 29.26 -17.48
N THR A 238 18.02 30.46 -16.92
CA THR A 238 18.44 30.69 -15.54
C THR A 238 17.22 30.97 -14.68
N ALA A 239 17.13 30.30 -13.56
CA ALA A 239 16.10 30.53 -12.55
C ALA A 239 16.71 30.26 -11.16
N GLU A 240 16.32 31.05 -10.16
CA GLU A 240 16.75 30.90 -8.76
C GLU A 240 18.27 30.79 -8.54
N GLY A 241 19.03 31.51 -9.35
CA GLY A 241 20.50 31.49 -9.29
C GLY A 241 21.13 30.19 -9.80
N ARG A 242 20.41 29.44 -10.60
CA ARG A 242 20.88 28.20 -11.24
C ARG A 242 20.64 28.25 -12.75
N VAL A 243 21.52 27.62 -13.49
CA VAL A 243 21.35 27.38 -14.93
C VAL A 243 20.77 26.00 -15.12
N TYR A 244 19.67 25.94 -15.88
CA TYR A 244 18.96 24.72 -16.23
C TYR A 244 19.18 24.39 -17.69
N PHE A 245 19.36 23.10 -17.97
CA PHE A 245 19.39 22.51 -19.30
C PHE A 245 18.33 21.41 -19.34
N VAL A 246 17.41 21.48 -20.27
CA VAL A 246 16.29 20.55 -20.36
C VAL A 246 16.10 20.09 -21.81
N ARG A 247 16.02 18.80 -22.02
CA ARG A 247 15.78 18.19 -23.34
C ARG A 247 14.59 17.23 -23.26
N PHE A 248 13.51 17.57 -23.93
CA PHE A 248 12.40 16.66 -24.10
C PHE A 248 12.73 15.67 -25.22
N LEU A 249 12.68 14.38 -24.92
CA LEU A 249 12.94 13.29 -25.86
C LEU A 249 11.66 12.87 -26.55
N GLU A 250 10.62 12.62 -25.75
CA GLU A 250 9.31 12.21 -26.20
C GLU A 250 8.23 12.92 -25.39
N HIS A 251 7.01 12.96 -25.91
CA HIS A 251 5.89 13.58 -25.21
C HIS A 251 4.56 12.92 -25.55
N GLY A 252 3.66 12.88 -24.57
CA GLY A 252 2.24 12.60 -24.73
C GLY A 252 1.43 13.81 -24.29
N LEU A 253 0.51 14.25 -25.14
CA LEU A 253 -0.30 15.44 -24.84
C LEU A 253 -1.54 15.06 -24.02
N LYS A 254 -1.88 15.89 -23.06
CA LYS A 254 -3.14 15.79 -22.30
C LYS A 254 -4.34 15.65 -23.24
N GLY A 255 -5.27 14.74 -22.92
CA GLY A 255 -6.46 14.46 -23.73
C GLY A 255 -6.18 13.66 -25.01
N LYS A 256 -4.94 13.19 -25.21
CA LYS A 256 -4.58 12.23 -26.28
C LYS A 256 -4.33 10.87 -25.66
N VAL A 257 -4.31 9.84 -26.51
CA VAL A 257 -3.96 8.49 -26.12
C VAL A 257 -2.51 8.49 -25.61
N ALA A 258 -2.30 7.87 -24.46
CA ALA A 258 -0.98 7.74 -23.85
C ALA A 258 -0.05 6.91 -24.74
N PRO A 259 1.23 7.22 -24.84
CA PRO A 259 2.23 6.30 -25.41
C PRO A 259 2.14 4.92 -24.76
N LEU A 260 2.42 3.86 -25.52
CA LEU A 260 2.34 2.47 -25.02
C LEU A 260 3.14 2.27 -23.71
N ASP A 261 4.34 2.84 -23.66
CA ASP A 261 5.20 2.71 -22.47
C ASP A 261 4.61 3.37 -21.23
N VAL A 262 3.88 4.47 -21.39
CA VAL A 262 3.17 5.13 -20.28
C VAL A 262 1.97 4.30 -19.80
N ALA A 263 1.30 3.62 -20.73
CA ALA A 263 0.13 2.81 -20.43
C ALA A 263 0.48 1.37 -20.02
N ARG A 264 1.73 0.93 -20.19
CA ARG A 264 2.17 -0.47 -20.04
C ARG A 264 1.74 -1.09 -18.73
N ASP A 265 2.10 -0.50 -17.60
CA ASP A 265 1.80 -1.05 -16.27
C ASP A 265 0.29 -1.21 -16.06
N GLN A 266 -0.48 -0.22 -16.50
CA GLN A 266 -1.94 -0.28 -16.42
C GLN A 266 -2.51 -1.37 -17.33
N ILE A 267 -1.94 -1.57 -18.52
CA ILE A 267 -2.35 -2.64 -19.44
C ILE A 267 -2.06 -4.00 -18.84
N GLU A 268 -0.88 -4.22 -18.29
CA GLU A 268 -0.50 -5.47 -17.64
C GLU A 268 -1.45 -5.82 -16.49
N GLU A 269 -1.80 -4.83 -15.66
CA GLU A 269 -2.78 -5.01 -14.59
C GLU A 269 -4.16 -5.41 -15.14
N LEU A 270 -4.65 -4.74 -16.20
CA LEU A 270 -5.95 -5.05 -16.83
C LEU A 270 -5.96 -6.44 -17.48
N VAL A 271 -4.86 -6.85 -18.14
CA VAL A 271 -4.71 -8.20 -18.70
C VAL A 271 -4.77 -9.25 -17.60
N LEU A 272 -4.03 -9.04 -16.50
CA LEU A 272 -4.05 -9.94 -15.34
C LEU A 272 -5.41 -10.00 -14.67
N GLN A 273 -6.10 -8.88 -14.54
CA GLN A 273 -7.46 -8.83 -14.03
C GLN A 273 -8.43 -9.62 -14.94
N GLY A 274 -8.29 -9.48 -16.25
CA GLY A 274 -9.07 -10.25 -17.22
C GLY A 274 -8.78 -11.76 -17.15
N ARG A 275 -7.52 -12.18 -16.97
CA ARG A 275 -7.15 -13.58 -16.76
C ARG A 275 -7.77 -14.13 -15.47
N ARG A 276 -7.69 -13.38 -14.37
CA ARG A 276 -8.28 -13.73 -13.07
C ARG A 276 -9.79 -13.95 -13.19
N GLN A 277 -10.48 -13.02 -13.83
CA GLN A 277 -11.94 -13.12 -13.99
C GLN A 277 -12.34 -14.36 -14.81
N ARG A 278 -11.70 -14.59 -15.95
CA ARG A 278 -11.95 -15.78 -16.79
C ARG A 278 -11.67 -17.08 -16.03
N MET A 279 -10.64 -17.12 -15.22
CA MET A 279 -10.30 -18.30 -14.40
C MET A 279 -11.35 -18.57 -13.34
N LEU A 280 -11.88 -17.54 -12.67
CA LEU A 280 -12.94 -17.66 -11.67
C LEU A 280 -14.26 -18.10 -12.31
N ASP A 281 -14.62 -17.55 -13.46
CA ASP A 281 -15.82 -17.92 -14.17
C ASP A 281 -15.74 -19.40 -14.62
N ALA A 282 -14.62 -19.81 -15.19
CA ALA A 282 -14.39 -21.21 -15.55
C ALA A 282 -14.40 -22.16 -14.34
N LEU A 283 -13.88 -21.74 -13.18
CA LEU A 283 -13.95 -22.49 -11.94
C LEU A 283 -15.40 -22.70 -11.49
N ARG A 284 -16.16 -21.60 -11.43
CA ARG A 284 -17.57 -21.63 -11.00
C ARG A 284 -18.41 -22.52 -11.91
N ASP A 285 -18.22 -22.39 -13.22
CA ASP A 285 -18.93 -23.21 -14.22
C ASP A 285 -18.55 -24.70 -14.07
N THR A 286 -17.27 -25.00 -13.92
CA THR A 286 -16.80 -26.38 -13.76
C THR A 286 -17.38 -27.02 -12.49
N LEU A 287 -17.32 -26.32 -11.35
CA LEU A 287 -17.87 -26.82 -10.09
C LEU A 287 -19.39 -26.99 -10.16
N PHE A 288 -20.08 -26.06 -10.82
CA PHE A 288 -21.52 -26.17 -11.03
C PHE A 288 -21.88 -27.38 -11.87
N GLN A 289 -21.19 -27.58 -13.01
CA GLN A 289 -21.44 -28.73 -13.90
C GLN A 289 -21.16 -30.09 -13.20
N GLN A 290 -20.06 -30.16 -12.44
CA GLN A 290 -19.73 -31.35 -11.66
C GLN A 290 -20.81 -31.69 -10.63
N ALA A 291 -21.23 -30.68 -9.84
CA ALA A 291 -22.27 -30.88 -8.84
C ALA A 291 -23.63 -31.28 -9.45
N TRP A 292 -23.92 -30.76 -10.65
CA TRP A 292 -25.12 -31.15 -11.40
C TRP A 292 -25.04 -32.60 -11.87
N ALA A 293 -23.93 -33.01 -12.48
CA ALA A 293 -23.69 -34.37 -12.95
C ALA A 293 -23.73 -35.41 -11.81
N GLU A 294 -23.25 -35.01 -10.62
CA GLU A 294 -23.29 -35.86 -9.42
C GLU A 294 -24.67 -35.88 -8.73
N GLY A 295 -25.67 -35.18 -9.27
CA GLY A 295 -27.03 -35.14 -8.70
C GLY A 295 -27.14 -34.39 -7.37
N LYS A 296 -26.12 -33.57 -7.02
CA LYS A 296 -26.12 -32.73 -5.81
C LYS A 296 -27.01 -31.48 -5.93
N LEU A 297 -27.36 -31.12 -7.17
CA LEU A 297 -28.21 -29.96 -7.47
C LEU A 297 -29.55 -30.46 -7.98
N ARG A 298 -30.64 -29.86 -7.50
CA ARG A 298 -31.99 -30.04 -7.99
C ARG A 298 -32.63 -28.68 -8.20
N ARG A 299 -33.42 -28.58 -9.27
CA ARG A 299 -34.16 -27.35 -9.60
C ARG A 299 -35.61 -27.78 -9.92
N GLU A 300 -36.56 -27.11 -9.29
CA GLU A 300 -37.97 -27.20 -9.75
C GLU A 300 -38.14 -26.34 -11.00
N ASN A 301 -38.84 -26.87 -11.98
CA ASN A 301 -39.22 -26.06 -13.15
C ASN A 301 -40.37 -25.14 -12.73
N LEU A 302 -40.10 -23.82 -12.80
CA LEU A 302 -41.07 -22.76 -12.54
C LEU A 302 -42.01 -22.60 -13.75
#